data_d270f9e1f0bf7aa9238ef21c677a87ef
#
_entry.id   d270f9e1f0bf7aa9238ef21c677a87ef
#
_cell.length_a   1.000
_cell.length_b   1.000
_cell.length_c   1.000
_cell.angle_alpha   90.00
_cell.angle_beta   90.00
_cell.angle_gamma   90.00
#
_symmetry.space_group_name_H-M   'P 1'
#
loop_
_entity.id
_entity.type
_entity.pdbx_description
1 polymer ?
#
loop_
_entity_poly.entity_id
_entity_poly.type
_entity_poly.pdbx_seq_one_letter_code
_entity_poly.pdbx_strand_id
1 'polypeptide(L)'
;MSAIHTIRTELRYLVRELGLLDKNCFRSGLSLTQAHLLTYLSKNGVTSFAELCLQLSMDKASLSRTLNVLAGKNYVEPVAGVKDKRQKSFQLTAAGARSLATADDAADNELSFIDNAMALQDAQEIINGLRALRINTFRRNAARHPQRIQIEIMRSNYLPEVTKLLTETFAQEQNIPAELISLPPQLKSQCWIVRSGEYVLGTVSCWYENNQWHWGRFAVNPCYRGMGIGKQLARVSLQEMLEQTDKVLLDARDSTVKIISDLGGIITGPTTDFYGMPITPMRLKKEDFQNATA
;
A
#
# COMPACT_ATOMS: atom_id res chain seq x y z
N MET A 1 -24.71 26.92 2.35
CA MET A 1 -23.67 26.54 1.36
C MET A 1 -23.51 25.03 1.36
N SER A 2 -23.25 24.38 0.22
CA SER A 2 -23.05 22.92 0.21
C SER A 2 -21.68 22.61 0.84
N ALA A 3 -21.58 21.46 1.56
CA ALA A 3 -20.31 20.98 2.14
C ALA A 3 -19.18 20.90 1.11
N ILE A 4 -19.49 20.59 -0.15
CA ILE A 4 -18.52 20.55 -1.25
C ILE A 4 -17.90 21.92 -1.50
N HIS A 5 -18.69 22.99 -1.47
CA HIS A 5 -18.19 24.34 -1.67
C HIS A 5 -17.23 24.74 -0.55
N THR A 6 -17.61 24.48 0.70
CA THR A 6 -16.79 24.77 1.89
C THR A 6 -15.46 24.00 1.83
N ILE A 7 -15.50 22.68 1.66
CA ILE A 7 -14.29 21.84 1.54
C ILE A 7 -13.34 22.37 0.45
N ARG A 8 -13.88 22.71 -0.73
CA ARG A 8 -13.07 23.24 -1.84
C ARG A 8 -12.44 24.59 -1.49
N THR A 9 -13.14 25.44 -0.76
CA THR A 9 -12.66 26.76 -0.33
C THR A 9 -11.55 26.59 0.70
N GLU A 10 -11.76 25.77 1.74
CA GLU A 10 -10.76 25.48 2.77
C GLU A 10 -9.49 24.85 2.18
N LEU A 11 -9.61 23.91 1.25
CA LEU A 11 -8.45 23.35 0.56
C LEU A 11 -7.62 24.40 -0.18
N ARG A 12 -8.27 25.40 -0.83
CA ARG A 12 -7.56 26.49 -1.49
C ARG A 12 -6.81 27.37 -0.49
N TYR A 13 -7.47 27.69 0.62
CA TYR A 13 -6.86 28.48 1.67
C TYR A 13 -5.68 27.74 2.31
N LEU A 14 -5.87 26.47 2.67
CA LEU A 14 -4.82 25.65 3.25
C LEU A 14 -3.58 25.54 2.33
N VAL A 15 -3.77 25.29 1.04
CA VAL A 15 -2.68 25.23 0.05
C VAL A 15 -1.91 26.55 -0.01
N ARG A 16 -2.61 27.69 0.10
CA ARG A 16 -1.99 29.01 0.11
C ARG A 16 -1.27 29.30 1.43
N GLU A 17 -1.94 29.10 2.56
CA GLU A 17 -1.37 29.41 3.89
C GLU A 17 -0.16 28.56 4.25
N LEU A 18 -0.15 27.29 3.80
CA LEU A 18 1.00 26.38 3.94
C LEU A 18 2.10 26.64 2.89
N GLY A 19 1.93 27.59 1.98
CA GLY A 19 2.93 27.87 0.95
C GLY A 19 3.19 26.72 -0.03
N LEU A 20 2.23 25.80 -0.22
CA LEU A 20 2.43 24.58 -1.03
C LEU A 20 2.58 24.86 -2.53
N LEU A 21 2.26 26.07 -2.99
CA LEU A 21 2.44 26.53 -4.37
C LEU A 21 3.86 27.06 -4.64
N ASP A 22 4.64 27.29 -3.60
CA ASP A 22 6.00 27.79 -3.75
C ASP A 22 6.92 26.74 -4.36
N LYS A 23 7.94 27.19 -5.09
CA LYS A 23 9.02 26.34 -5.59
C LYS A 23 9.94 25.83 -4.48
N ASN A 24 9.87 26.47 -3.31
CA ASN A 24 10.61 26.14 -2.09
C ASN A 24 9.60 25.91 -0.95
N CYS A 25 8.85 24.82 -1.04
CA CYS A 25 7.83 24.45 -0.08
C CYS A 25 8.47 24.23 1.31
N PHE A 26 7.89 24.81 2.35
CA PHE A 26 8.40 24.73 3.73
C PHE A 26 9.88 25.16 3.88
N ARG A 27 10.40 26.02 3.01
CA ARG A 27 11.81 26.40 2.96
C ARG A 27 12.79 25.22 2.81
N SER A 28 12.30 24.11 2.31
CA SER A 28 13.00 22.82 2.23
C SER A 28 14.01 22.72 1.09
N GLY A 29 14.06 23.70 0.19
CA GLY A 29 14.84 23.62 -1.07
C GLY A 29 14.18 22.80 -2.17
N LEU A 30 13.00 22.20 -1.91
CA LEU A 30 12.21 21.40 -2.83
C LEU A 30 10.81 22.00 -3.03
N SER A 31 10.26 21.85 -4.23
CA SER A 31 8.83 22.02 -4.44
C SER A 31 8.06 20.80 -3.94
N LEU A 32 6.77 20.95 -3.65
CA LEU A 32 5.91 19.82 -3.26
C LEU A 32 5.99 18.66 -4.24
N THR A 33 6.00 18.93 -5.55
CA THR A 33 6.11 17.91 -6.59
C THR A 33 7.45 17.18 -6.55
N GLN A 34 8.56 17.91 -6.28
CA GLN A 34 9.88 17.31 -6.14
C GLN A 34 9.96 16.43 -4.89
N ALA A 35 9.46 16.91 -3.76
CA ALA A 35 9.40 16.12 -2.52
C ALA A 35 8.60 14.82 -2.73
N HIS A 36 7.39 14.89 -3.30
CA HIS A 36 6.58 13.70 -3.60
C HIS A 36 7.30 12.71 -4.51
N LEU A 37 8.03 13.17 -5.52
CA LEU A 37 8.78 12.29 -6.42
C LEU A 37 9.93 11.61 -5.70
N LEU A 38 10.70 12.34 -4.89
CA LEU A 38 11.80 11.77 -4.10
C LEU A 38 11.28 10.78 -3.05
N THR A 39 10.19 11.10 -2.33
CA THR A 39 9.52 10.20 -1.38
C THR A 39 9.11 8.90 -2.07
N TYR A 40 8.49 9.00 -3.26
CA TYR A 40 8.09 7.82 -4.01
C TYR A 40 9.29 6.94 -4.38
N LEU A 41 10.37 7.53 -4.90
CA LEU A 41 11.60 6.79 -5.25
C LEU A 41 12.32 6.23 -4.03
N SER A 42 12.32 6.94 -2.89
CA SER A 42 12.88 6.45 -1.63
C SER A 42 12.17 5.17 -1.17
N LYS A 43 10.85 5.14 -1.29
CA LYS A 43 10.05 3.99 -0.84
C LYS A 43 10.09 2.83 -1.86
N ASN A 44 10.09 3.11 -3.15
CA ASN A 44 9.92 2.10 -4.19
C ASN A 44 11.21 1.69 -4.90
N GLY A 45 12.31 2.41 -4.70
CA GLY A 45 13.58 2.16 -5.37
C GLY A 45 13.51 2.46 -6.87
N VAL A 46 14.14 1.63 -7.68
CA VAL A 46 14.16 1.80 -9.14
C VAL A 46 12.74 1.73 -9.71
N THR A 47 12.29 2.83 -10.31
CA THR A 47 10.92 2.99 -10.79
C THR A 47 10.91 3.51 -12.23
N SER A 48 10.03 2.94 -13.06
CA SER A 48 9.90 3.34 -14.45
C SER A 48 9.22 4.71 -14.60
N PHE A 49 9.53 5.42 -15.68
CA PHE A 49 8.90 6.69 -16.01
C PHE A 49 7.36 6.57 -16.12
N ALA A 50 6.87 5.47 -16.69
CA ALA A 50 5.43 5.22 -16.84
C ALA A 50 4.76 5.03 -15.47
N GLU A 51 5.38 4.30 -14.57
CA GLU A 51 4.90 4.10 -13.20
C GLU A 51 4.87 5.43 -12.42
N LEU A 52 5.91 6.25 -12.52
CA LEU A 52 5.93 7.58 -11.89
C LEU A 52 4.78 8.47 -12.40
N CYS A 53 4.53 8.52 -13.72
CA CYS A 53 3.38 9.26 -14.27
C CYS A 53 2.07 8.79 -13.67
N LEU A 54 1.87 7.47 -13.61
CA LEU A 54 0.63 6.85 -13.15
C LEU A 54 0.40 7.08 -11.65
N GLN A 55 1.39 6.76 -10.83
CA GLN A 55 1.25 6.77 -9.38
C GLN A 55 1.21 8.18 -8.80
N LEU A 56 2.00 9.10 -9.35
CA LEU A 56 2.01 10.50 -8.93
C LEU A 56 0.93 11.35 -9.63
N SER A 57 0.15 10.75 -10.55
CA SER A 57 -0.86 11.48 -11.34
C SER A 57 -0.27 12.68 -12.10
N MET A 58 0.94 12.54 -12.63
CA MET A 58 1.63 13.58 -13.37
C MET A 58 1.55 13.34 -14.88
N ASP A 59 1.39 14.41 -15.65
CA ASP A 59 1.59 14.33 -17.10
C ASP A 59 3.08 14.16 -17.47
N LYS A 60 3.32 13.59 -18.65
CA LYS A 60 4.67 13.25 -19.10
C LYS A 60 5.62 14.45 -19.18
N ALA A 61 5.11 15.62 -19.59
CA ALA A 61 5.94 16.81 -19.75
C ALA A 61 6.35 17.38 -18.38
N SER A 62 5.43 17.44 -17.43
CA SER A 62 5.71 17.88 -16.06
C SER A 62 6.67 16.95 -15.34
N LEU A 63 6.47 15.62 -15.45
CA LEU A 63 7.39 14.64 -14.88
C LEU A 63 8.78 14.75 -15.48
N SER A 64 8.90 14.85 -16.81
CA SER A 64 10.19 14.98 -17.50
C SER A 64 10.96 16.24 -17.03
N ARG A 65 10.28 17.38 -16.92
CA ARG A 65 10.89 18.62 -16.40
C ARG A 65 11.36 18.46 -14.97
N THR A 66 10.53 17.86 -14.11
CA THR A 66 10.88 17.65 -12.70
C THR A 66 12.10 16.72 -12.57
N LEU A 67 12.12 15.61 -13.30
CA LEU A 67 13.25 14.68 -13.31
C LEU A 67 14.54 15.33 -13.81
N ASN A 68 14.48 16.15 -14.87
CA ASN A 68 15.64 16.86 -15.37
C ASN A 68 16.22 17.83 -14.33
N VAL A 69 15.37 18.57 -13.61
CA VAL A 69 15.82 19.45 -12.52
C VAL A 69 16.47 18.66 -11.39
N LEU A 70 15.87 17.55 -10.98
CA LEU A 70 16.40 16.70 -9.90
C LEU A 70 17.69 15.98 -10.32
N ALA A 71 17.79 15.52 -11.56
CA ALA A 71 19.02 14.95 -12.11
C ALA A 71 20.14 15.98 -12.19
N GLY A 72 19.85 17.23 -12.59
CA GLY A 72 20.82 18.34 -12.58
C GLY A 72 21.35 18.68 -11.18
N LYS A 73 20.55 18.40 -10.12
CA LYS A 73 20.98 18.51 -8.71
C LYS A 73 21.66 17.21 -8.20
N ASN A 74 21.78 16.18 -9.02
CA ASN A 74 22.25 14.86 -8.62
C ASN A 74 21.39 14.20 -7.50
N TYR A 75 20.09 14.46 -7.48
CA TYR A 75 19.17 13.85 -6.51
C TYR A 75 18.51 12.57 -7.03
N VAL A 76 18.40 12.45 -8.35
CA VAL A 76 17.95 11.23 -9.04
C VAL A 76 18.89 10.91 -10.19
N GLU A 77 18.97 9.64 -10.52
CA GLU A 77 19.74 9.19 -11.67
C GLU A 77 18.94 8.23 -12.55
N PRO A 78 19.13 8.26 -13.87
CA PRO A 78 18.53 7.31 -14.77
C PRO A 78 19.21 5.94 -14.64
N VAL A 79 18.39 4.88 -14.68
CA VAL A 79 18.85 3.48 -14.65
C VAL A 79 18.24 2.75 -15.82
N ALA A 80 18.96 1.79 -16.40
CA ALA A 80 18.42 0.90 -17.40
C ALA A 80 17.26 0.07 -16.78
N GLY A 81 16.14 -0.03 -17.49
CA GLY A 81 14.97 -0.75 -16.98
C GLY A 81 15.29 -2.23 -16.68
N VAL A 82 14.88 -2.71 -15.53
CA VAL A 82 15.15 -4.09 -15.06
C VAL A 82 14.45 -5.13 -15.94
N LYS A 83 13.22 -4.83 -16.39
CA LYS A 83 12.39 -5.76 -17.21
C LYS A 83 12.48 -5.46 -18.71
N ASP A 84 12.68 -4.20 -19.09
CA ASP A 84 12.82 -3.77 -20.48
C ASP A 84 13.84 -2.63 -20.54
N LYS A 85 14.99 -2.90 -21.16
CA LYS A 85 16.10 -1.94 -21.33
C LYS A 85 15.72 -0.69 -22.15
N ARG A 86 14.59 -0.72 -22.86
CA ARG A 86 14.04 0.44 -23.61
C ARG A 86 13.27 1.41 -22.72
N GLN A 87 12.84 0.97 -21.56
CA GLN A 87 12.13 1.82 -20.60
C GLN A 87 13.13 2.58 -19.73
N LYS A 88 12.99 3.91 -19.70
CA LYS A 88 13.72 4.76 -18.77
C LYS A 88 13.18 4.55 -17.35
N SER A 89 14.04 4.14 -16.45
CA SER A 89 13.78 4.05 -15.02
C SER A 89 14.66 5.04 -14.28
N PHE A 90 14.26 5.36 -13.05
CA PHE A 90 14.96 6.32 -12.20
C PHE A 90 15.09 5.77 -10.80
N GLN A 91 16.15 6.15 -10.11
CA GLN A 91 16.34 5.87 -8.71
C GLN A 91 16.82 7.11 -7.95
N LEU A 92 16.61 7.07 -6.63
CA LEU A 92 17.11 8.09 -5.72
C LEU A 92 18.60 7.89 -5.49
N THR A 93 19.38 8.98 -5.53
CA THR A 93 20.79 8.95 -5.14
C THR A 93 20.96 9.14 -3.64
N ALA A 94 22.16 8.90 -3.10
CA ALA A 94 22.48 9.23 -1.72
C ALA A 94 22.34 10.75 -1.41
N ALA A 95 22.64 11.61 -2.39
CA ALA A 95 22.42 13.06 -2.26
C ALA A 95 20.94 13.41 -2.23
N GLY A 96 20.12 12.75 -3.07
CA GLY A 96 18.67 12.90 -3.06
C GLY A 96 18.05 12.44 -1.76
N ALA A 97 18.50 11.32 -1.19
CA ALA A 97 18.02 10.84 0.10
C ALA A 97 18.32 11.83 1.25
N ARG A 98 19.52 12.41 1.28
CA ARG A 98 19.84 13.46 2.26
C ARG A 98 19.02 14.72 2.06
N SER A 99 18.82 15.15 0.81
CA SER A 99 17.97 16.33 0.52
C SER A 99 16.52 16.10 0.91
N LEU A 100 15.98 14.90 0.74
CA LEU A 100 14.64 14.55 1.18
C LEU A 100 14.54 14.59 2.73
N ALA A 101 15.47 13.96 3.44
CA ALA A 101 15.47 14.00 4.91
C ALA A 101 15.52 15.44 5.45
N THR A 102 16.39 16.29 4.88
CA THR A 102 16.44 17.72 5.24
C THR A 102 15.12 18.43 4.94
N ALA A 103 14.43 18.05 3.86
CA ALA A 103 13.15 18.64 3.51
C ALA A 103 12.02 18.19 4.43
N ASP A 104 12.04 16.94 4.88
CA ASP A 104 11.09 16.41 5.87
C ASP A 104 11.30 17.11 7.23
N ASP A 105 12.55 17.25 7.70
CA ASP A 105 12.87 18.01 8.93
C ASP A 105 12.41 19.48 8.84
N ALA A 106 12.57 20.13 7.69
CA ALA A 106 12.13 21.50 7.48
C ALA A 106 10.60 21.61 7.51
N ALA A 107 9.89 20.65 6.93
CA ALA A 107 8.43 20.61 6.96
C ALA A 107 7.90 20.36 8.38
N ASP A 108 8.51 19.46 9.13
CA ASP A 108 8.16 19.18 10.53
C ASP A 108 8.36 20.41 11.41
N ASN A 109 9.48 21.13 11.23
CA ASN A 109 9.74 22.37 11.94
C ASN A 109 8.72 23.48 11.61
N GLU A 110 8.39 23.67 10.32
CA GLU A 110 7.38 24.67 9.90
C GLU A 110 5.97 24.33 10.43
N LEU A 111 5.65 23.04 10.54
CA LEU A 111 4.35 22.56 11.04
C LEU A 111 4.30 22.37 12.55
N SER A 112 5.41 22.56 13.28
CA SER A 112 5.50 22.34 14.73
C SER A 112 4.54 23.20 15.56
N PHE A 113 4.02 24.30 14.98
CA PHE A 113 2.99 25.11 15.64
C PHE A 113 1.69 24.32 15.89
N ILE A 114 1.42 23.27 15.12
CA ILE A 114 0.24 22.41 15.31
C ILE A 114 0.28 21.76 16.70
N ASP A 115 1.44 21.21 17.10
CA ASP A 115 1.62 20.58 18.40
C ASP A 115 1.56 21.60 19.56
N ASN A 116 1.94 22.84 19.30
CA ASN A 116 2.01 23.90 20.32
C ASN A 116 0.71 24.70 20.47
N ALA A 117 -0.07 24.82 19.40
CA ALA A 117 -1.24 25.71 19.33
C ALA A 117 -2.58 24.97 19.36
N MET A 118 -2.58 23.65 19.17
CA MET A 118 -3.80 22.84 19.05
C MET A 118 -3.90 21.81 20.17
N ALA A 119 -5.12 21.57 20.67
CA ALA A 119 -5.37 20.42 21.53
C ALA A 119 -5.20 19.13 20.74
N LEU A 120 -4.72 18.06 21.40
CA LEU A 120 -4.55 16.72 20.78
C LEU A 120 -5.82 16.22 20.10
N GLN A 121 -7.00 16.55 20.65
CA GLN A 121 -8.28 16.20 20.07
C GLN A 121 -8.52 16.88 18.73
N ASP A 122 -8.21 18.17 18.61
CA ASP A 122 -8.38 18.94 17.37
C ASP A 122 -7.44 18.44 16.27
N ALA A 123 -6.18 18.13 16.62
CA ALA A 123 -5.23 17.52 15.70
C ALA A 123 -5.73 16.16 15.17
N GLN A 124 -6.32 15.33 16.05
CA GLN A 124 -6.87 14.03 15.66
C GLN A 124 -8.10 14.18 14.75
N GLU A 125 -8.95 15.18 14.97
CA GLU A 125 -10.09 15.49 14.10
C GLU A 125 -9.66 15.93 12.70
N ILE A 126 -8.63 16.77 12.61
CA ILE A 126 -8.02 17.16 11.33
C ILE A 126 -7.45 15.95 10.59
N ILE A 127 -6.66 15.11 11.27
CA ILE A 127 -6.11 13.88 10.69
C ILE A 127 -7.22 12.98 10.15
N ASN A 128 -8.29 12.78 10.91
CA ASN A 128 -9.43 11.96 10.50
C ASN A 128 -10.17 12.56 9.30
N GLY A 129 -10.38 13.88 9.28
CA GLY A 129 -11.01 14.60 8.17
C GLY A 129 -10.19 14.49 6.87
N LEU A 130 -8.89 14.78 6.94
CA LEU A 130 -7.97 14.66 5.80
C LEU A 130 -7.88 13.21 5.29
N ARG A 131 -7.82 12.24 6.20
CA ARG A 131 -7.82 10.81 5.87
C ARG A 131 -9.11 10.39 5.17
N ALA A 132 -10.28 10.80 5.68
CA ALA A 132 -11.57 10.50 5.07
C ALA A 132 -11.66 11.10 3.66
N LEU A 133 -11.25 12.35 3.46
CA LEU A 133 -11.22 12.99 2.15
C LEU A 133 -10.29 12.26 1.18
N ARG A 134 -9.09 11.94 1.61
CA ARG A 134 -8.10 11.18 0.84
C ARG A 134 -8.62 9.80 0.40
N ILE A 135 -9.23 9.05 1.31
CA ILE A 135 -9.76 7.71 1.03
C ILE A 135 -10.89 7.76 0.00
N ASN A 136 -11.85 8.68 0.17
CA ASN A 136 -12.95 8.82 -0.78
C ASN A 136 -12.47 9.27 -2.16
N THR A 137 -11.49 10.18 -2.21
CA THR A 137 -10.85 10.60 -3.46
C THR A 137 -10.10 9.44 -4.12
N PHE A 138 -9.38 8.65 -3.32
CA PHE A 138 -8.69 7.44 -3.79
C PHE A 138 -9.67 6.43 -4.39
N ARG A 139 -10.76 6.10 -3.71
CA ARG A 139 -11.80 5.16 -4.22
C ARG A 139 -12.31 5.59 -5.59
N ARG A 140 -12.63 6.88 -5.76
CA ARG A 140 -13.07 7.44 -7.05
C ARG A 140 -11.99 7.33 -8.12
N ASN A 141 -10.75 7.64 -7.79
CA ASN A 141 -9.63 7.61 -8.73
C ASN A 141 -9.24 6.17 -9.11
N ALA A 142 -9.25 5.24 -8.17
CA ALA A 142 -8.98 3.82 -8.42
C ALA A 142 -10.04 3.19 -9.33
N ALA A 143 -11.32 3.59 -9.22
CA ALA A 143 -12.37 3.16 -10.14
C ALA A 143 -12.12 3.64 -11.59
N ARG A 144 -11.50 4.82 -11.75
CA ARG A 144 -11.15 5.39 -13.08
C ARG A 144 -9.82 4.85 -13.63
N HIS A 145 -8.91 4.50 -12.75
CA HIS A 145 -7.54 4.06 -13.06
C HIS A 145 -7.17 2.82 -12.24
N PRO A 146 -7.81 1.66 -12.49
CA PRO A 146 -7.58 0.43 -11.70
C PRO A 146 -6.12 -0.04 -11.76
N GLN A 147 -5.38 0.30 -12.82
CA GLN A 147 -3.95 0.01 -12.97
C GLN A 147 -3.05 0.70 -11.90
N ARG A 148 -3.58 1.64 -11.12
CA ARG A 148 -2.87 2.22 -9.96
C ARG A 148 -2.77 1.26 -8.78
N ILE A 149 -3.66 0.27 -8.71
CA ILE A 149 -3.61 -0.80 -7.72
C ILE A 149 -2.66 -1.86 -8.24
N GLN A 150 -1.58 -2.11 -7.51
CA GLN A 150 -0.55 -3.08 -7.86
C GLN A 150 -0.53 -4.20 -6.83
N ILE A 151 -0.40 -5.44 -7.31
CA ILE A 151 -0.20 -6.62 -6.46
C ILE A 151 1.19 -7.14 -6.78
N GLU A 152 2.01 -7.28 -5.75
CA GLU A 152 3.40 -7.71 -5.91
C GLU A 152 3.88 -8.47 -4.66
N ILE A 153 4.97 -9.22 -4.82
CA ILE A 153 5.69 -9.80 -3.68
C ILE A 153 6.21 -8.65 -2.82
N MET A 154 5.97 -8.75 -1.51
CA MET A 154 6.37 -7.73 -0.54
C MET A 154 7.88 -7.54 -0.54
N ARG A 155 8.32 -6.29 -0.63
CA ARG A 155 9.69 -5.88 -0.38
C ARG A 155 9.85 -5.51 1.11
N SER A 156 11.05 -5.68 1.65
CA SER A 156 11.32 -5.45 3.08
C SER A 156 10.98 -4.04 3.58
N ASN A 157 11.06 -3.04 2.71
CA ASN A 157 10.72 -1.65 3.03
C ASN A 157 9.22 -1.40 3.30
N TYR A 158 8.35 -2.39 3.00
CA TYR A 158 6.93 -2.35 3.33
C TYR A 158 6.57 -3.13 4.61
N LEU A 159 7.56 -3.75 5.26
CA LEU A 159 7.33 -4.53 6.48
C LEU A 159 6.63 -3.75 7.60
N PRO A 160 7.00 -2.48 7.90
CA PRO A 160 6.31 -1.71 8.93
C PRO A 160 4.81 -1.52 8.66
N GLU A 161 4.43 -1.17 7.42
CA GLU A 161 3.04 -0.95 7.04
C GLU A 161 2.24 -2.25 7.02
N VAL A 162 2.85 -3.35 6.59
CA VAL A 162 2.22 -4.68 6.62
C VAL A 162 2.01 -5.12 8.05
N THR A 163 3.02 -4.98 8.92
CA THR A 163 2.89 -5.30 10.35
C THR A 163 1.78 -4.49 11.01
N LYS A 164 1.73 -3.19 10.74
CA LYS A 164 0.66 -2.32 11.24
C LYS A 164 -0.72 -2.79 10.77
N LEU A 165 -0.89 -3.07 9.47
CA LEU A 165 -2.15 -3.55 8.92
C LEU A 165 -2.59 -4.88 9.54
N LEU A 166 -1.66 -5.82 9.72
CA LEU A 166 -1.94 -7.10 10.35
C LEU A 166 -2.35 -6.92 11.82
N THR A 167 -1.64 -6.06 12.58
CA THR A 167 -1.98 -5.76 13.97
C THR A 167 -3.36 -5.11 14.07
N GLU A 168 -3.65 -4.10 13.26
CA GLU A 168 -4.97 -3.45 13.24
C GLU A 168 -6.09 -4.45 12.91
N THR A 169 -5.87 -5.35 11.94
CA THR A 169 -6.89 -6.30 11.50
C THR A 169 -7.04 -7.49 12.47
N PHE A 170 -5.94 -8.07 12.94
CA PHE A 170 -6.00 -9.31 13.72
C PHE A 170 -6.07 -9.06 15.22
N ALA A 171 -5.28 -8.13 15.77
CA ALA A 171 -5.34 -7.85 17.19
C ALA A 171 -6.57 -6.98 17.57
N GLN A 172 -6.79 -5.88 16.82
CA GLN A 172 -7.82 -4.92 17.21
C GLN A 172 -9.23 -5.30 16.75
N GLU A 173 -9.40 -5.87 15.53
CA GLU A 173 -10.71 -6.27 15.03
C GLU A 173 -11.09 -7.71 15.42
N GLN A 174 -10.12 -8.62 15.60
CA GLN A 174 -10.38 -10.06 15.78
C GLN A 174 -9.86 -10.60 17.12
N ASN A 175 -9.32 -9.77 18.01
CA ASN A 175 -8.80 -10.13 19.33
C ASN A 175 -7.73 -11.25 19.32
N ILE A 176 -7.00 -11.41 18.21
CA ILE A 176 -5.94 -12.40 18.10
C ILE A 176 -4.69 -11.87 18.82
N PRO A 177 -4.06 -12.63 19.73
CA PRO A 177 -2.83 -12.23 20.41
C PRO A 177 -1.72 -11.83 19.44
N ALA A 178 -0.97 -10.77 19.78
CA ALA A 178 0.03 -10.17 18.89
C ALA A 178 1.14 -11.16 18.49
N GLU A 179 1.49 -12.07 19.39
CA GLU A 179 2.49 -13.14 19.17
C GLU A 179 2.07 -14.14 18.08
N LEU A 180 0.78 -14.29 17.80
CA LEU A 180 0.25 -15.16 16.76
C LEU A 180 0.09 -14.46 15.40
N ILE A 181 0.30 -13.15 15.33
CA ILE A 181 0.11 -12.38 14.11
C ILE A 181 1.29 -12.56 13.17
N SER A 182 2.51 -12.44 13.69
CA SER A 182 3.73 -12.59 12.90
C SER A 182 4.06 -14.05 12.61
N LEU A 183 4.58 -14.31 11.41
CA LEU A 183 5.14 -15.63 11.10
C LEU A 183 6.53 -15.73 11.73
N PRO A 184 6.90 -16.90 12.29
CA PRO A 184 8.25 -17.15 12.76
C PRO A 184 9.27 -16.94 11.64
N PRO A 185 10.39 -16.21 11.87
CA PRO A 185 11.37 -15.89 10.84
C PRO A 185 12.03 -17.09 10.15
N GLN A 186 12.04 -18.24 10.84
CA GLN A 186 12.61 -19.50 10.34
C GLN A 186 11.71 -20.20 9.32
N LEU A 187 10.44 -19.85 9.23
CA LEU A 187 9.54 -20.47 8.26
C LEU A 187 9.82 -19.96 6.85
N LYS A 188 9.92 -20.90 5.90
CA LYS A 188 9.91 -20.55 4.49
C LYS A 188 8.57 -19.90 4.18
N SER A 189 8.58 -18.62 3.87
CA SER A 189 7.36 -17.85 3.63
C SER A 189 7.50 -16.89 2.46
N GLN A 190 6.38 -16.55 1.86
CA GLN A 190 6.25 -15.53 0.82
C GLN A 190 5.04 -14.65 1.13
N CYS A 191 5.22 -13.35 1.05
CA CYS A 191 4.17 -12.39 1.33
C CYS A 191 3.88 -11.55 0.08
N TRP A 192 2.60 -11.32 -0.21
CA TRP A 192 2.14 -10.40 -1.24
C TRP A 192 1.47 -9.19 -0.59
N ILE A 193 1.62 -8.06 -1.24
CA ILE A 193 0.92 -6.84 -0.89
C ILE A 193 0.11 -6.31 -2.06
N VAL A 194 -1.00 -5.66 -1.73
CA VAL A 194 -1.70 -4.76 -2.65
C VAL A 194 -1.34 -3.35 -2.26
N ARG A 195 -0.81 -2.59 -3.18
CA ARG A 195 -0.46 -1.18 -2.95
C ARG A 195 -0.97 -0.25 -4.02
N SER A 196 -1.04 1.02 -3.69
CA SER A 196 -1.16 2.13 -4.63
C SER A 196 -0.25 3.26 -4.15
N GLY A 197 0.73 3.60 -4.97
CA GLY A 197 1.83 4.42 -4.49
C GLY A 197 2.57 3.74 -3.34
N GLU A 198 2.73 4.45 -2.25
CA GLU A 198 3.33 3.97 -1.00
C GLU A 198 2.31 3.37 0.00
N TYR A 199 1.02 3.40 -0.31
CA TYR A 199 -0.02 2.88 0.59
C TYR A 199 -0.23 1.38 0.42
N VAL A 200 -0.07 0.61 1.50
CA VAL A 200 -0.47 -0.80 1.56
C VAL A 200 -1.97 -0.88 1.82
N LEU A 201 -2.69 -1.50 0.89
CA LEU A 201 -4.14 -1.65 0.91
C LEU A 201 -4.58 -3.02 1.42
N GLY A 202 -3.71 -4.01 1.29
CA GLY A 202 -3.95 -5.38 1.72
C GLY A 202 -2.68 -6.21 1.67
N THR A 203 -2.70 -7.34 2.36
CA THR A 203 -1.59 -8.30 2.41
C THR A 203 -2.10 -9.71 2.56
N VAL A 204 -1.27 -10.67 2.16
CA VAL A 204 -1.47 -12.11 2.39
C VAL A 204 -0.12 -12.80 2.42
N SER A 205 -0.03 -13.89 3.17
CA SER A 205 1.19 -14.69 3.24
C SER A 205 0.90 -16.16 2.95
N CYS A 206 1.88 -16.82 2.33
CA CYS A 206 1.99 -18.28 2.31
C CYS A 206 3.21 -18.69 3.11
N TRP A 207 3.13 -19.83 3.80
CA TRP A 207 4.26 -20.39 4.54
C TRP A 207 4.23 -21.92 4.49
N TYR A 208 5.42 -22.51 4.61
CA TYR A 208 5.59 -23.97 4.62
C TYR A 208 5.78 -24.45 6.05
N GLU A 209 4.87 -25.30 6.53
CA GLU A 209 4.86 -25.84 7.87
C GLU A 209 4.25 -27.24 7.86
N ASN A 210 4.78 -28.18 8.67
CA ASN A 210 4.30 -29.55 8.76
C ASN A 210 4.18 -30.26 7.39
N ASN A 211 5.16 -30.07 6.51
CA ASN A 211 5.21 -30.60 5.15
C ASN A 211 4.06 -30.15 4.24
N GLN A 212 3.43 -29.03 4.53
CA GLN A 212 2.34 -28.47 3.73
C GLN A 212 2.48 -26.97 3.58
N TRP A 213 1.96 -26.44 2.47
CA TRP A 213 1.83 -25.01 2.26
C TRP A 213 0.52 -24.50 2.85
N HIS A 214 0.63 -23.45 3.62
CA HIS A 214 -0.50 -22.70 4.18
C HIS A 214 -0.62 -21.36 3.48
N TRP A 215 -1.86 -20.88 3.34
CA TRP A 215 -2.19 -19.55 2.86
C TRP A 215 -3.03 -18.84 3.91
N GLY A 216 -2.63 -17.63 4.31
CA GLY A 216 -3.32 -16.92 5.38
C GLY A 216 -2.69 -15.57 5.67
N ARG A 217 -2.90 -15.04 6.88
CA ARG A 217 -2.56 -13.64 7.21
C ARG A 217 -3.16 -12.68 6.18
N PHE A 218 -4.35 -13.02 5.69
CA PHE A 218 -5.06 -12.30 4.66
C PHE A 218 -5.81 -11.12 5.27
N ALA A 219 -5.36 -9.91 4.99
CA ALA A 219 -5.93 -8.68 5.51
C ALA A 219 -6.11 -7.65 4.40
N VAL A 220 -7.27 -6.97 4.41
CA VAL A 220 -7.53 -5.78 3.60
C VAL A 220 -7.89 -4.65 4.52
N ASN A 221 -7.18 -3.54 4.38
CA ASN A 221 -7.42 -2.34 5.17
C ASN A 221 -8.90 -1.93 5.11
N PRO A 222 -9.57 -1.76 6.26
CA PRO A 222 -11.01 -1.47 6.34
C PRO A 222 -11.47 -0.34 5.43
N CYS A 223 -10.65 0.70 5.31
CA CYS A 223 -10.94 1.87 4.47
C CYS A 223 -11.05 1.55 2.97
N TYR A 224 -10.53 0.41 2.52
CA TYR A 224 -10.47 0.00 1.12
C TYR A 224 -11.24 -1.28 0.82
N ARG A 225 -11.95 -1.85 1.80
CA ARG A 225 -12.86 -3.00 1.61
C ARG A 225 -14.00 -2.63 0.66
N GLY A 226 -14.57 -3.62 -0.02
CA GLY A 226 -15.63 -3.42 -1.00
C GLY A 226 -15.16 -2.98 -2.40
N MET A 227 -13.85 -2.80 -2.61
CA MET A 227 -13.26 -2.42 -3.90
C MET A 227 -12.78 -3.62 -4.74
N GLY A 228 -13.07 -4.85 -4.34
CA GLY A 228 -12.59 -6.07 -5.01
C GLY A 228 -11.13 -6.42 -4.73
N ILE A 229 -10.41 -5.62 -3.92
CA ILE A 229 -8.98 -5.79 -3.62
C ILE A 229 -8.69 -7.18 -3.05
N GLY A 230 -9.48 -7.63 -2.07
CA GLY A 230 -9.29 -8.94 -1.46
C GLY A 230 -9.40 -10.09 -2.47
N LYS A 231 -10.40 -10.06 -3.35
CA LYS A 231 -10.57 -11.07 -4.40
C LYS A 231 -9.39 -11.10 -5.38
N GLN A 232 -8.90 -9.93 -5.78
CA GLN A 232 -7.74 -9.84 -6.68
C GLN A 232 -6.46 -10.33 -5.99
N LEU A 233 -6.22 -9.94 -4.72
CA LEU A 233 -5.07 -10.39 -3.96
C LEU A 233 -5.07 -11.91 -3.76
N ALA A 234 -6.21 -12.49 -3.38
CA ALA A 234 -6.35 -13.94 -3.25
C ALA A 234 -6.06 -14.65 -4.58
N ARG A 235 -6.64 -14.18 -5.68
CA ARG A 235 -6.43 -14.77 -7.01
C ARG A 235 -4.96 -14.75 -7.42
N VAL A 236 -4.28 -13.60 -7.33
CA VAL A 236 -2.88 -13.46 -7.76
C VAL A 236 -1.95 -14.29 -6.89
N SER A 237 -2.07 -14.18 -5.56
CA SER A 237 -1.19 -14.92 -4.64
C SER A 237 -1.37 -16.43 -4.72
N LEU A 238 -2.60 -16.91 -4.88
CA LEU A 238 -2.89 -18.34 -5.06
C LEU A 238 -2.43 -18.84 -6.43
N GLN A 239 -2.59 -18.05 -7.48
CA GLN A 239 -2.09 -18.42 -8.81
C GLN A 239 -0.58 -18.64 -8.78
N GLU A 240 0.20 -17.67 -8.25
CA GLU A 240 1.65 -17.78 -8.16
C GLU A 240 2.09 -18.91 -7.21
N MET A 241 1.35 -19.13 -6.11
CA MET A 241 1.68 -20.18 -5.15
C MET A 241 1.41 -21.58 -5.71
N LEU A 242 0.31 -21.78 -6.42
CA LEU A 242 -0.05 -23.06 -7.03
C LEU A 242 0.81 -23.40 -8.27
N GLU A 243 1.68 -22.52 -8.72
CA GLU A 243 2.78 -22.86 -9.64
C GLU A 243 3.88 -23.69 -8.93
N GLN A 244 4.03 -23.51 -7.61
CA GLN A 244 5.08 -24.12 -6.79
C GLN A 244 4.59 -25.34 -5.99
N THR A 245 3.28 -25.55 -5.86
CA THR A 245 2.67 -26.63 -5.09
C THR A 245 1.33 -27.07 -5.70
N ASP A 246 0.93 -28.31 -5.46
CA ASP A 246 -0.35 -28.85 -5.96
C ASP A 246 -1.54 -28.46 -5.06
N LYS A 247 -1.29 -28.02 -3.84
CA LYS A 247 -2.35 -27.64 -2.89
C LYS A 247 -1.86 -26.65 -1.84
N VAL A 248 -2.80 -25.86 -1.32
CA VAL A 248 -2.63 -25.05 -0.12
C VAL A 248 -3.74 -25.32 0.88
N LEU A 249 -3.42 -25.19 2.16
CA LEU A 249 -4.36 -25.24 3.28
C LEU A 249 -4.55 -23.84 3.85
N LEU A 250 -5.73 -23.60 4.41
CA LEU A 250 -6.04 -22.32 5.05
C LEU A 250 -7.17 -22.46 6.06
N ASP A 251 -7.17 -21.59 7.08
CA ASP A 251 -8.26 -21.37 8.00
C ASP A 251 -8.89 -20.01 7.70
N ALA A 252 -10.15 -20.02 7.28
CA ALA A 252 -10.80 -18.88 6.69
C ALA A 252 -11.94 -18.32 7.56
N ARG A 253 -12.01 -16.99 7.70
CA ARG A 253 -13.21 -16.29 8.16
C ARG A 253 -14.28 -16.32 7.06
N ASP A 254 -15.55 -16.14 7.39
CA ASP A 254 -16.71 -16.27 6.48
C ASP A 254 -16.54 -15.49 5.17
N SER A 255 -16.05 -14.25 5.24
CA SER A 255 -15.79 -13.44 4.04
C SER A 255 -14.72 -14.04 3.15
N THR A 256 -13.73 -14.72 3.74
CA THR A 256 -12.64 -15.39 3.02
C THR A 256 -13.11 -16.73 2.48
N VAL A 257 -13.93 -17.47 3.22
CA VAL A 257 -14.57 -18.73 2.74
C VAL A 257 -15.22 -18.48 1.39
N LYS A 258 -16.04 -17.43 1.26
CA LYS A 258 -16.70 -17.08 0.00
C LYS A 258 -15.71 -16.83 -1.14
N ILE A 259 -14.66 -16.05 -0.89
CA ILE A 259 -13.63 -15.74 -1.89
C ILE A 259 -12.91 -17.02 -2.36
N ILE A 260 -12.54 -17.87 -1.41
CA ILE A 260 -11.79 -19.11 -1.71
C ILE A 260 -12.70 -20.15 -2.39
N SER A 261 -13.96 -20.27 -2.00
CA SER A 261 -14.93 -21.14 -2.68
C SER A 261 -15.16 -20.70 -4.14
N ASP A 262 -15.26 -19.37 -4.40
CA ASP A 262 -15.34 -18.83 -5.76
C ASP A 262 -14.09 -19.17 -6.61
N LEU A 263 -12.96 -19.47 -5.98
CA LEU A 263 -11.71 -19.87 -6.63
C LEU A 263 -11.49 -21.40 -6.67
N GLY A 264 -12.50 -22.19 -6.31
CA GLY A 264 -12.45 -23.67 -6.35
C GLY A 264 -12.04 -24.32 -5.03
N GLY A 265 -11.89 -23.56 -3.94
CA GLY A 265 -11.55 -24.11 -2.65
C GLY A 265 -12.71 -24.85 -1.99
N ILE A 266 -12.41 -25.90 -1.26
CA ILE A 266 -13.38 -26.75 -0.56
C ILE A 266 -13.18 -26.69 0.95
N ILE A 267 -14.27 -26.76 1.69
CA ILE A 267 -14.27 -26.91 3.16
C ILE A 267 -13.83 -28.34 3.50
N THR A 268 -12.93 -28.47 4.47
CA THR A 268 -12.34 -29.78 4.85
C THR A 268 -12.71 -30.25 6.24
N GLY A 269 -13.41 -29.44 7.00
CA GLY A 269 -13.83 -29.78 8.37
C GLY A 269 -14.87 -28.82 8.92
N PRO A 270 -15.34 -29.05 10.13
CA PRO A 270 -16.32 -28.17 10.77
C PRO A 270 -15.71 -26.79 11.09
N THR A 271 -16.56 -25.78 11.09
CA THR A 271 -16.22 -24.44 11.60
C THR A 271 -16.00 -24.52 13.11
N THR A 272 -14.91 -23.91 13.58
CA THR A 272 -14.55 -23.84 14.99
C THR A 272 -14.42 -22.40 15.44
N ASP A 273 -14.45 -22.17 16.75
CA ASP A 273 -14.17 -20.85 17.32
C ASP A 273 -12.65 -20.62 17.40
N PHE A 274 -12.24 -19.41 17.04
CA PHE A 274 -10.86 -18.97 17.21
C PHE A 274 -10.86 -17.51 17.68
N TYR A 275 -10.61 -17.32 18.97
CA TYR A 275 -10.66 -16.02 19.66
C TYR A 275 -12.02 -15.29 19.50
N GLY A 276 -13.11 -16.03 19.72
CA GLY A 276 -14.47 -15.47 19.67
C GLY A 276 -15.04 -15.27 18.28
N MET A 277 -14.36 -15.77 17.25
CA MET A 277 -14.83 -15.65 15.86
C MET A 277 -14.72 -17.00 15.11
N PRO A 278 -15.71 -17.35 14.27
CA PRO A 278 -15.69 -18.59 13.52
C PRO A 278 -14.54 -18.62 12.50
N ILE A 279 -13.87 -19.77 12.42
CA ILE A 279 -12.94 -20.10 11.34
C ILE A 279 -13.30 -21.45 10.73
N THR A 280 -13.15 -21.56 9.43
CA THR A 280 -13.49 -22.75 8.66
C THR A 280 -12.22 -23.26 7.95
N PRO A 281 -11.81 -24.51 8.21
CA PRO A 281 -10.66 -25.09 7.50
C PRO A 281 -11.01 -25.37 6.05
N MET A 282 -10.13 -24.97 5.16
CA MET A 282 -10.30 -25.13 3.72
C MET A 282 -9.03 -25.66 3.05
N ARG A 283 -9.21 -26.22 1.87
CA ARG A 283 -8.14 -26.63 0.97
C ARG A 283 -8.43 -26.14 -0.43
N LEU A 284 -7.42 -25.67 -1.13
CA LEU A 284 -7.47 -25.36 -2.55
C LEU A 284 -6.40 -26.17 -3.28
N LYS A 285 -6.81 -26.93 -4.28
CA LYS A 285 -5.91 -27.63 -5.20
C LYS A 285 -5.70 -26.84 -6.47
N LYS A 286 -4.55 -27.07 -7.11
CA LYS A 286 -4.18 -26.45 -8.38
C LYS A 286 -5.21 -26.70 -9.49
N GLU A 287 -5.65 -27.96 -9.64
CA GLU A 287 -6.65 -28.35 -10.62
C GLU A 287 -7.99 -27.64 -10.43
N ASP A 288 -8.46 -27.56 -9.16
CA ASP A 288 -9.73 -26.90 -8.82
C ASP A 288 -9.67 -25.38 -9.09
N PHE A 289 -8.52 -24.75 -8.76
CA PHE A 289 -8.28 -23.33 -9.05
C PHE A 289 -8.27 -23.05 -10.55
N GLN A 290 -7.61 -23.88 -11.34
CA GLN A 290 -7.57 -23.74 -12.80
C GLN A 290 -8.96 -23.85 -13.42
N ASN A 291 -9.76 -24.84 -12.99
CA ASN A 291 -11.13 -25.02 -13.46
C ASN A 291 -12.05 -23.85 -13.08
N ALA A 292 -11.88 -23.26 -11.89
CA ALA A 292 -12.70 -22.15 -11.42
C ALA A 292 -12.31 -20.79 -12.07
N THR A 293 -11.11 -20.69 -12.63
CA THR A 293 -10.57 -19.43 -13.18
C THR A 293 -10.41 -19.41 -14.70
N ALA A 294 -10.68 -20.54 -15.36
CA ALA A 294 -10.74 -20.69 -16.83
C ALA A 294 -11.98 -19.97 -17.37
#